data_9cde9448fc42fe5ab8689e24b0413f1f
#
_entry.id   9cde9448fc42fe5ab8689e24b0413f1f
#
_cell.length_a   1.000
_cell.length_b   1.000
_cell.length_c   1.000
_cell.angle_alpha   90.00
_cell.angle_beta   90.00
_cell.angle_gamma   90.00
#
_symmetry.space_group_name_H-M   'P 1'
#
loop_
_entity.id
_entity.type
_entity.pdbx_description
1 polymer ?
#
loop_
_entity_poly.entity_id
_entity_poly.type
_entity_poly.pdbx_seq_one_letter_code
_entity_poly.pdbx_strand_id
1 'polypeptide(L)'
;TAYIENQYFTDVIYRYSLRQAIDDRFVKKIKYVAEDEDKDEDIQEKFQKIYTNHLKNKLMYANVKPLTIMITKDIDKAEGLREDLIDFLEKKLNLSRETIENWVLIVTSSTKHKLNLQKLKDVDSDNSPVEWIISVSMLTEGWDVKNVFQIVPWEDRAFNSKLLISQVLGRGLRIPFGMPQPE
;
A
#
# COMPACT_ATOMS: atom_id res chain seq x y z
N THR A 1 4.61 2.93 18.76
CA THR A 1 5.85 2.71 19.58
C THR A 1 6.46 4.02 20.00
N ALA A 2 6.66 5.01 19.10
CA ALA A 2 7.25 6.31 19.46
C ALA A 2 6.46 7.11 20.53
N TYR A 3 5.15 6.86 20.68
CA TYR A 3 4.34 7.51 21.71
C TYR A 3 4.57 6.92 23.10
N ILE A 4 4.95 5.64 23.18
CA ILE A 4 5.24 4.94 24.44
C ILE A 4 6.67 5.27 24.88
N GLU A 5 7.58 5.43 23.95
CA GLU A 5 8.98 5.75 24.23
C GLU A 5 9.16 7.10 24.95
N ASN A 6 8.35 8.12 24.61
CA ASN A 6 8.38 9.40 25.31
C ASN A 6 7.94 9.33 26.79
N GLN A 7 7.33 8.24 27.25
CA GLN A 7 7.00 8.02 28.66
C GLN A 7 8.15 7.39 29.45
N TYR A 8 9.10 6.74 28.78
CA TYR A 8 10.19 6.01 29.42
C TYR A 8 11.54 6.73 29.37
N PHE A 9 11.72 7.67 28.45
CA PHE A 9 12.96 8.40 28.29
C PHE A 9 12.76 9.88 28.66
N THR A 10 13.38 10.31 29.73
CA THR A 10 13.35 11.71 30.20
C THR A 10 14.22 12.61 29.32
N ASP A 11 15.27 12.05 28.70
CA ASP A 11 16.23 12.80 27.91
C ASP A 11 16.28 12.24 26.47
N VAL A 12 16.06 13.10 25.49
CA VAL A 12 16.24 12.79 24.08
C VAL A 12 17.61 13.34 23.64
N ILE A 13 18.57 12.42 23.48
CA ILE A 13 19.95 12.76 23.09
C ILE A 13 20.02 13.21 21.63
N TYR A 14 19.18 12.58 20.75
CA TYR A 14 19.15 12.88 19.33
C TYR A 14 17.76 12.62 18.74
N ARG A 15 17.29 13.51 17.89
CA ARG A 15 16.05 13.34 17.12
C ARG A 15 16.38 13.34 15.62
N TYR A 16 16.08 12.22 14.96
CA TYR A 16 16.13 12.13 13.50
C TYR A 16 14.71 12.08 12.95
N SER A 17 14.26 13.20 12.41
CA SER A 17 12.88 13.34 11.94
C SER A 17 12.66 12.63 10.61
N LEU A 18 11.41 12.24 10.31
CA LEU A 18 11.04 11.71 9.01
C LEU A 18 11.40 12.69 7.87
N ARG A 19 11.24 13.99 8.10
CA ARG A 19 11.62 15.02 7.14
C ARG A 19 13.12 14.96 6.83
N GLN A 20 13.97 14.88 7.85
CA GLN A 20 15.41 14.71 7.66
C GLN A 20 15.72 13.43 6.89
N ALA A 21 15.04 12.31 7.22
CA ALA A 21 15.24 11.05 6.52
C ALA A 21 14.84 11.12 5.04
N ILE A 22 13.82 11.91 4.68
CA ILE A 22 13.45 12.19 3.29
C ILE A 22 14.50 13.08 2.62
N ASP A 23 14.92 14.15 3.28
CA ASP A 23 15.90 15.11 2.74
C ASP A 23 17.28 14.43 2.56
N ASP A 24 17.66 13.55 3.47
CA ASP A 24 18.88 12.73 3.40
C ASP A 24 18.74 11.49 2.50
N ARG A 25 17.57 11.29 1.88
CA ARG A 25 17.29 10.20 0.92
C ARG A 25 17.37 8.78 1.49
N PHE A 26 17.19 8.62 2.80
CA PHE A 26 17.08 7.29 3.43
C PHE A 26 15.72 6.63 3.24
N VAL A 27 14.70 7.41 2.89
CA VAL A 27 13.34 6.95 2.64
C VAL A 27 12.74 7.66 1.44
N LYS A 28 11.69 7.06 0.84
CA LYS A 28 10.96 7.65 -0.29
C LYS A 28 10.30 8.97 0.10
N LYS A 29 10.19 9.87 -0.86
CA LYS A 29 9.39 11.09 -0.71
C LYS A 29 7.90 10.77 -0.78
N ILE A 30 7.14 11.30 0.18
CA ILE A 30 5.68 11.18 0.20
C ILE A 30 5.09 12.28 -0.70
N LYS A 31 4.26 11.87 -1.65
CA LYS A 31 3.36 12.78 -2.35
C LYS A 31 1.94 12.49 -1.88
N TYR A 32 1.37 13.41 -1.13
CA TYR A 32 -0.02 13.34 -0.72
C TYR A 32 -0.89 13.94 -1.83
N VAL A 33 -1.87 13.19 -2.27
CA VAL A 33 -2.91 13.66 -3.18
C VAL A 33 -4.21 13.62 -2.37
N ALA A 34 -4.66 14.78 -1.93
CA ALA A 34 -6.01 14.92 -1.39
C ALA A 34 -6.97 14.93 -2.57
N GLU A 35 -7.93 14.04 -2.57
CA GLU A 35 -9.11 14.17 -3.42
C GLU A 35 -10.23 14.69 -2.51
N ASP A 36 -10.87 15.79 -2.92
CA ASP A 36 -12.11 16.23 -2.31
C ASP A 36 -13.13 15.11 -2.53
N GLU A 37 -13.75 14.66 -1.44
CA GLU A 37 -14.78 13.64 -1.52
C GLU A 37 -16.02 14.25 -2.15
N ASP A 38 -16.12 14.12 -3.45
CA ASP A 38 -17.42 14.13 -4.09
C ASP A 38 -18.15 12.87 -3.63
N LYS A 39 -19.16 13.06 -2.78
CA LYS A 39 -19.96 11.94 -2.20
C LYS A 39 -20.64 11.07 -3.26
N ASP A 40 -20.60 11.49 -4.49
CA ASP A 40 -21.18 10.83 -5.67
C ASP A 40 -20.10 10.34 -6.66
N GLU A 41 -18.82 10.26 -6.26
CA GLU A 41 -17.78 9.75 -7.16
C GLU A 41 -18.07 8.30 -7.55
N ASP A 42 -18.17 8.06 -8.84
CA ASP A 42 -18.35 6.70 -9.37
C ASP A 42 -17.12 5.84 -9.01
N ILE A 43 -17.37 4.67 -8.46
CA ILE A 43 -16.34 3.67 -8.12
C ILE A 43 -15.41 3.42 -9.32
N GLN A 44 -15.94 3.43 -10.54
CA GLN A 44 -15.16 3.24 -11.76
C GLN A 44 -14.18 4.39 -12.01
N GLU A 45 -14.56 5.63 -11.73
CA GLU A 45 -13.67 6.79 -11.83
C GLU A 45 -12.56 6.72 -10.79
N LYS A 46 -12.89 6.33 -9.55
CA LYS A 46 -11.92 6.13 -8.49
C LYS A 46 -10.90 5.04 -8.87
N PHE A 47 -11.34 3.89 -9.36
CA PHE A 47 -10.43 2.87 -9.86
C PHE A 47 -9.58 3.37 -11.03
N GLN A 48 -10.16 4.14 -11.96
CA GLN A 48 -9.41 4.68 -13.09
C GLN A 48 -8.29 5.62 -12.64
N LYS A 49 -8.51 6.47 -11.64
CA LYS A 49 -7.48 7.35 -11.06
C LYS A 49 -6.37 6.53 -10.40
N ILE A 50 -6.74 5.55 -9.56
CA ILE A 50 -5.80 4.67 -8.86
C ILE A 50 -4.95 3.88 -9.87
N TYR A 51 -5.57 3.31 -10.89
CA TYR A 51 -4.91 2.56 -11.96
C TYR A 51 -3.95 3.44 -12.77
N THR A 52 -4.36 4.66 -13.10
CA THR A 52 -3.51 5.61 -13.82
C THR A 52 -2.25 5.95 -13.01
N ASN A 53 -2.37 6.15 -11.70
CA ASN A 53 -1.24 6.37 -10.81
C ASN A 53 -0.34 5.14 -10.70
N HIS A 54 -0.93 3.94 -10.63
CA HIS A 54 -0.18 2.68 -10.63
C HIS A 54 0.67 2.54 -11.90
N LEU A 55 0.09 2.74 -13.08
CA LEU A 55 0.82 2.71 -14.35
C LEU A 55 1.93 3.77 -14.41
N LYS A 56 1.66 4.97 -13.91
CA LYS A 56 2.66 6.03 -13.86
C LYS A 56 3.86 5.61 -13.00
N ASN A 57 3.63 4.95 -11.87
CA ASN A 57 4.68 4.42 -11.03
C ASN A 57 5.47 3.31 -11.75
N LYS A 58 4.80 2.41 -12.48
CA LYS A 58 5.47 1.37 -13.28
C LYS A 58 6.37 1.96 -14.36
N LEU A 59 5.94 3.02 -15.03
CA LEU A 59 6.75 3.70 -16.05
C LEU A 59 7.93 4.46 -15.44
N MET A 60 7.70 5.13 -14.31
CA MET A 60 8.74 5.94 -13.65
C MET A 60 9.82 5.08 -13.00
N TYR A 61 9.46 3.93 -12.47
CA TYR A 61 10.35 3.03 -11.72
C TYR A 61 10.47 1.67 -12.39
N ALA A 62 10.90 1.67 -13.65
CA ALA A 62 10.97 0.47 -14.50
C ALA A 62 11.86 -0.66 -13.94
N ASN A 63 12.81 -0.33 -13.05
CA ASN A 63 13.75 -1.29 -12.46
C ASN A 63 13.17 -2.02 -11.22
N VAL A 64 12.00 -1.67 -10.78
CA VAL A 64 11.30 -2.31 -9.66
C VAL A 64 9.85 -2.54 -10.04
N LYS A 65 9.22 -3.51 -9.42
CA LYS A 65 7.78 -3.77 -9.58
C LYS A 65 6.98 -2.97 -8.55
N PRO A 66 6.39 -1.80 -8.91
CA PRO A 66 5.62 -1.00 -7.96
C PRO A 66 4.35 -1.73 -7.52
N LEU A 67 4.07 -1.71 -6.23
CA LEU A 67 2.88 -2.26 -5.63
C LEU A 67 1.93 -1.15 -5.18
N THR A 68 0.63 -1.39 -5.34
CA THR A 68 -0.44 -0.57 -4.78
C THR A 68 -1.10 -1.29 -3.63
N ILE A 69 -1.22 -0.62 -2.48
CA ILE A 69 -1.95 -1.13 -1.32
C ILE A 69 -3.24 -0.35 -1.16
N MET A 70 -4.35 -1.07 -1.04
CA MET A 70 -5.66 -0.52 -0.74
C MET A 70 -6.09 -0.99 0.66
N ILE A 71 -6.52 -0.06 1.50
CA ILE A 71 -6.83 -0.33 2.90
C ILE A 71 -8.32 -0.13 3.14
N THR A 72 -8.96 -1.15 3.71
CA THR A 72 -10.37 -1.13 4.11
C THR A 72 -10.51 -1.25 5.62
N LYS A 73 -11.70 -0.95 6.13
CA LYS A 73 -11.99 -1.01 7.57
C LYS A 73 -12.29 -2.42 8.08
N ASP A 74 -12.86 -3.30 7.25
CA ASP A 74 -13.29 -4.65 7.62
C ASP A 74 -13.10 -5.66 6.48
N ILE A 75 -13.29 -6.95 6.81
CA ILE A 75 -13.02 -8.06 5.90
C ILE A 75 -14.05 -8.11 4.76
N ASP A 76 -15.32 -7.86 5.05
CA ASP A 76 -16.38 -7.90 4.03
C ASP A 76 -16.14 -6.82 2.96
N LYS A 77 -15.72 -5.63 3.39
CA LYS A 77 -15.31 -4.56 2.48
C LYS A 77 -14.08 -4.93 1.66
N ALA A 78 -13.11 -5.62 2.27
CA ALA A 78 -11.92 -6.07 1.57
C ALA A 78 -12.26 -7.12 0.50
N GLU A 79 -13.14 -8.08 0.83
CA GLU A 79 -13.60 -9.10 -0.11
C GLU A 79 -14.39 -8.45 -1.27
N GLY A 80 -15.32 -7.52 -0.97
CA GLY A 80 -16.07 -6.77 -2.00
C GLY A 80 -15.16 -5.94 -2.89
N LEU A 81 -14.25 -5.16 -2.29
CA LEU A 81 -13.29 -4.34 -3.03
C LEU A 81 -12.40 -5.20 -3.96
N ARG A 82 -12.03 -6.40 -3.53
CA ARG A 82 -11.25 -7.32 -4.36
C ARG A 82 -12.01 -7.69 -5.64
N GLU A 83 -13.28 -8.08 -5.51
CA GLU A 83 -14.10 -8.45 -6.66
C GLU A 83 -14.32 -7.26 -7.60
N ASP A 84 -14.64 -6.09 -7.06
CA ASP A 84 -14.83 -4.86 -7.85
C ASP A 84 -13.55 -4.47 -8.61
N LEU A 85 -12.39 -4.58 -7.97
CA LEU A 85 -11.09 -4.31 -8.61
C LEU A 85 -10.78 -5.31 -9.72
N ILE A 86 -11.04 -6.60 -9.49
CA ILE A 86 -10.84 -7.65 -10.49
C ILE A 86 -11.73 -7.38 -11.70
N ASP A 87 -13.02 -7.08 -11.49
CA ASP A 87 -13.97 -6.78 -12.57
C ASP A 87 -13.55 -5.53 -13.36
N PHE A 88 -13.06 -4.51 -12.68
CA PHE A 88 -12.51 -3.32 -13.33
C PHE A 88 -11.30 -3.64 -14.19
N LEU A 89 -10.32 -4.37 -13.66
CA LEU A 89 -9.08 -4.70 -14.37
C LEU A 89 -9.33 -5.65 -15.53
N GLU A 90 -10.23 -6.64 -15.38
CA GLU A 90 -10.63 -7.56 -16.45
C GLU A 90 -11.21 -6.81 -17.64
N LYS A 91 -12.16 -5.91 -17.40
CA LYS A 91 -12.75 -5.06 -18.43
C LYS A 91 -11.73 -4.10 -19.07
N LYS A 92 -10.86 -3.52 -18.24
CA LYS A 92 -9.88 -2.51 -18.67
C LYS A 92 -8.78 -3.10 -19.53
N LEU A 93 -8.32 -4.29 -19.19
CA LEU A 93 -7.15 -4.93 -19.82
C LEU A 93 -7.54 -5.97 -20.86
N ASN A 94 -8.80 -6.41 -20.89
CA ASN A 94 -9.30 -7.49 -21.72
C ASN A 94 -8.49 -8.80 -21.52
N LEU A 95 -8.16 -9.11 -20.27
CA LEU A 95 -7.46 -10.31 -19.84
C LEU A 95 -8.42 -11.26 -19.13
N SER A 96 -8.05 -12.54 -19.03
CA SER A 96 -8.86 -13.51 -18.29
C SER A 96 -8.89 -13.18 -16.79
N ARG A 97 -10.04 -13.46 -16.17
CA ARG A 97 -10.24 -13.30 -14.73
C ARG A 97 -9.16 -14.03 -13.91
N GLU A 98 -8.82 -15.25 -14.29
CA GLU A 98 -7.77 -16.05 -13.63
C GLU A 98 -6.42 -15.33 -13.62
N THR A 99 -6.06 -14.67 -14.70
CA THR A 99 -4.83 -13.86 -14.76
C THR A 99 -4.88 -12.69 -13.77
N ILE A 100 -6.00 -11.96 -13.76
CA ILE A 100 -6.17 -10.79 -12.88
C ILE A 100 -6.22 -11.20 -11.40
N GLU A 101 -6.87 -12.30 -11.06
CA GLU A 101 -6.93 -12.82 -9.69
C GLU A 101 -5.54 -13.09 -9.09
N ASN A 102 -4.58 -13.50 -9.91
CA ASN A 102 -3.20 -13.69 -9.47
C ASN A 102 -2.48 -12.36 -9.18
N TRP A 103 -2.94 -11.24 -9.73
CA TRP A 103 -2.36 -9.93 -9.49
C TRP A 103 -2.89 -9.26 -8.23
N VAL A 104 -4.05 -9.70 -7.71
CA VAL A 104 -4.74 -9.08 -6.57
C VAL A 104 -4.69 -9.99 -5.35
N LEU A 105 -3.85 -9.62 -4.39
CA LEU A 105 -3.67 -10.33 -3.13
C LEU A 105 -4.51 -9.68 -2.03
N ILE A 106 -5.39 -10.44 -1.41
CA ILE A 106 -6.12 -10.02 -0.21
C ILE A 106 -5.44 -10.54 1.05
N VAL A 107 -5.21 -9.66 2.03
CA VAL A 107 -4.53 -9.97 3.29
C VAL A 107 -5.36 -9.47 4.46
N THR A 108 -5.94 -10.41 5.20
CA THR A 108 -6.78 -10.10 6.37
C THR A 108 -6.54 -11.11 7.50
N SER A 109 -7.16 -10.89 8.66
CA SER A 109 -7.12 -11.85 9.77
C SER A 109 -7.97 -13.11 9.56
N SER A 110 -8.76 -13.16 8.48
CA SER A 110 -9.57 -14.32 8.16
C SER A 110 -8.73 -15.57 7.94
N THR A 111 -9.18 -16.69 8.47
CA THR A 111 -8.56 -18.00 8.23
C THR A 111 -8.51 -18.38 6.76
N LYS A 112 -9.47 -17.92 5.95
CA LYS A 112 -9.50 -18.07 4.49
C LYS A 112 -8.26 -17.47 3.81
N HIS A 113 -7.71 -16.38 4.37
CA HIS A 113 -6.60 -15.63 3.80
C HIS A 113 -5.24 -15.95 4.44
N LYS A 114 -5.18 -16.96 5.32
CA LYS A 114 -3.95 -17.32 6.04
C LYS A 114 -2.77 -17.66 5.11
N LEU A 115 -3.04 -18.36 3.99
CA LEU A 115 -2.02 -18.69 3.00
C LEU A 115 -1.50 -17.45 2.26
N ASN A 116 -2.29 -16.39 2.18
CA ASN A 116 -1.89 -15.14 1.52
C ASN A 116 -0.80 -14.39 2.30
N LEU A 117 -0.71 -14.61 3.62
CA LEU A 117 0.39 -14.08 4.43
C LEU A 117 1.75 -14.65 4.01
N GLN A 118 1.79 -15.89 3.51
CA GLN A 118 3.03 -16.46 2.98
C GLN A 118 3.39 -15.83 1.65
N LYS A 119 2.41 -15.66 0.75
CA LYS A 119 2.61 -14.98 -0.54
C LYS A 119 3.08 -13.53 -0.35
N LEU A 120 2.62 -12.86 0.72
CA LEU A 120 3.01 -11.49 1.03
C LEU A 120 4.50 -11.32 1.29
N LYS A 121 5.20 -12.37 1.77
CA LYS A 121 6.65 -12.31 2.04
C LYS A 121 7.47 -12.18 0.77
N ASP A 122 6.95 -12.69 -0.33
CA ASP A 122 7.66 -12.77 -1.61
C ASP A 122 7.09 -11.82 -2.67
N VAL A 123 6.18 -10.90 -2.29
CA VAL A 123 5.53 -10.00 -3.28
C VAL A 123 6.51 -9.06 -3.98
N ASP A 124 7.62 -8.72 -3.34
CA ASP A 124 8.67 -7.87 -3.93
C ASP A 124 9.53 -8.62 -4.96
N SER A 125 9.42 -9.96 -5.02
CA SER A 125 10.14 -10.76 -5.99
C SER A 125 9.61 -10.52 -7.41
N ASP A 126 10.51 -10.52 -8.38
CA ASP A 126 10.17 -10.41 -9.81
C ASP A 126 9.31 -11.58 -10.29
N ASN A 127 9.41 -12.74 -9.63
CA ASN A 127 8.62 -13.92 -9.94
C ASN A 127 7.17 -13.85 -9.40
N SER A 128 6.87 -12.93 -8.51
CA SER A 128 5.52 -12.76 -7.97
C SER A 128 4.66 -11.97 -8.98
N PRO A 129 3.48 -12.47 -9.39
CA PRO A 129 2.59 -11.73 -10.28
C PRO A 129 1.83 -10.60 -9.56
N VAL A 130 1.85 -10.54 -8.22
CA VAL A 130 1.05 -9.62 -7.42
C VAL A 130 1.47 -8.17 -7.68
N GLU A 131 0.51 -7.32 -8.00
CA GLU A 131 0.68 -5.88 -8.17
C GLU A 131 -0.23 -5.08 -7.20
N TRP A 132 -1.30 -5.68 -6.72
CA TRP A 132 -2.32 -5.07 -5.89
C TRP A 132 -2.49 -5.83 -4.59
N ILE A 133 -2.48 -5.13 -3.48
CA ILE A 133 -2.68 -5.71 -2.15
C ILE A 133 -3.88 -5.02 -1.50
N ILE A 134 -4.88 -5.79 -1.11
CA ILE A 134 -6.02 -5.31 -0.35
C ILE A 134 -5.90 -5.81 1.08
N SER A 135 -5.97 -4.90 2.04
CA SER A 135 -5.77 -5.25 3.44
C SER A 135 -6.75 -4.54 4.36
N VAL A 136 -7.13 -5.24 5.42
CA VAL A 136 -7.81 -4.66 6.57
C VAL A 136 -6.75 -4.35 7.61
N SER A 137 -6.67 -3.16 8.12
CA SER A 137 -5.90 -2.68 9.30
C SER A 137 -4.68 -3.50 9.77
N MET A 138 -4.53 -4.74 9.32
CA MET A 138 -3.60 -5.76 9.78
C MET A 138 -2.19 -5.70 9.18
N LEU A 139 -1.90 -4.72 8.34
CA LEU A 139 -0.51 -4.53 7.88
C LEU A 139 0.41 -4.03 9.01
N THR A 140 0.01 -4.29 10.27
CA THR A 140 0.68 -3.77 11.45
C THR A 140 1.86 -4.61 11.92
N GLU A 141 1.88 -5.93 11.65
CA GLU A 141 2.96 -6.81 12.13
C GLU A 141 3.46 -7.77 11.05
N GLY A 142 4.79 -7.90 10.98
CA GLY A 142 5.47 -9.04 10.35
C GLY A 142 5.68 -9.00 8.84
N TRP A 143 5.28 -7.94 8.11
CA TRP A 143 5.56 -7.85 6.67
C TRP A 143 6.61 -6.78 6.36
N ASP A 144 7.51 -7.10 5.46
CA ASP A 144 8.60 -6.23 5.01
C ASP A 144 8.54 -6.07 3.49
N VAL A 145 7.54 -5.34 3.01
CA VAL A 145 7.37 -5.05 1.58
C VAL A 145 7.96 -3.68 1.29
N LYS A 146 8.90 -3.60 0.35
CA LYS A 146 9.66 -2.39 0.01
C LYS A 146 9.12 -1.70 -1.24
N ASN A 147 8.52 -2.46 -2.14
CA ASN A 147 8.06 -1.98 -3.45
C ASN A 147 6.69 -1.28 -3.41
N VAL A 148 6.27 -0.78 -2.25
CA VAL A 148 5.01 -0.03 -2.11
C VAL A 148 5.21 1.40 -2.60
N PHE A 149 4.52 1.77 -3.67
CA PHE A 149 4.58 3.10 -4.29
C PHE A 149 3.26 3.86 -4.22
N GLN A 150 2.17 3.17 -3.93
CA GLN A 150 0.86 3.79 -3.76
C GLN A 150 0.14 3.16 -2.58
N ILE A 151 -0.43 4.00 -1.73
CA ILE A 151 -1.28 3.60 -0.60
C ILE A 151 -2.60 4.33 -0.75
N VAL A 152 -3.68 3.58 -0.84
CA VAL A 152 -5.03 4.08 -1.04
C VAL A 152 -5.90 3.72 0.16
N PRO A 153 -6.29 4.67 0.99
CA PRO A 153 -7.38 4.45 1.93
C PRO A 153 -8.68 4.38 1.12
N TRP A 154 -9.36 3.25 1.21
CA TRP A 154 -10.60 3.08 0.46
C TRP A 154 -11.77 3.84 1.08
N GLU A 155 -11.72 4.03 2.39
CA GLU A 155 -12.76 4.70 3.18
C GLU A 155 -12.11 5.71 4.14
N ASP A 156 -12.79 6.83 4.43
CA ASP A 156 -12.30 7.88 5.32
C ASP A 156 -11.87 7.40 6.69
N ARG A 157 -12.62 6.46 7.25
CA ARG A 157 -12.33 5.89 8.57
C ARG A 157 -11.10 4.99 8.59
N ALA A 158 -10.63 4.52 7.43
CA ALA A 158 -9.38 3.76 7.35
C ALA A 158 -8.17 4.63 7.78
N PHE A 159 -8.27 5.96 7.66
CA PHE A 159 -7.24 6.93 8.03
C PHE A 159 -7.42 7.60 9.39
N ASN A 160 -8.52 7.37 10.10
CA ASN A 160 -8.76 8.01 11.40
C ASN A 160 -7.88 7.47 12.55
N SER A 161 -7.11 6.42 12.32
CA SER A 161 -6.11 5.94 13.27
C SER A 161 -4.73 6.48 12.92
N LYS A 162 -4.23 7.46 13.68
CA LYS A 162 -2.85 7.98 13.55
C LYS A 162 -1.81 6.84 13.61
N LEU A 163 -2.11 5.80 14.36
CA LEU A 163 -1.25 4.62 14.50
C LEU A 163 -1.18 3.81 13.20
N LEU A 164 -2.33 3.56 12.56
CA LEU A 164 -2.41 2.82 11.30
C LEU A 164 -1.66 3.56 10.18
N ILE A 165 -1.89 4.88 10.07
CA ILE A 165 -1.19 5.73 9.10
C ILE A 165 0.32 5.65 9.32
N SER A 166 0.79 5.81 10.55
CA SER A 166 2.22 5.78 10.87
C SER A 166 2.86 4.43 10.54
N GLN A 167 2.16 3.32 10.77
CA GLN A 167 2.67 1.97 10.52
C GLN A 167 2.71 1.65 9.03
N VAL A 168 1.66 1.97 8.29
CA VAL A 168 1.58 1.70 6.84
C VAL A 168 2.53 2.62 6.08
N LEU A 169 2.54 3.92 6.40
CA LEU A 169 3.46 4.89 5.79
C LEU A 169 4.91 4.53 6.10
N GLY A 170 5.24 4.18 7.35
CA GLY A 170 6.60 3.81 7.73
C GLY A 170 7.15 2.63 6.92
N ARG A 171 6.29 1.70 6.51
CA ARG A 171 6.68 0.57 5.65
C ARG A 171 6.74 0.99 4.17
N GLY A 172 5.76 1.74 3.69
CA GLY A 172 5.71 2.25 2.32
C GLY A 172 6.86 3.19 1.97
N LEU A 173 7.50 3.80 2.97
CA LEU A 173 8.63 4.72 2.80
C LEU A 173 9.97 4.02 2.55
N ARG A 174 10.07 2.72 2.75
CA ARG A 174 11.31 1.98 2.53
C ARG A 174 11.71 2.03 1.06
N ILE A 175 13.02 2.25 0.81
CA ILE A 175 13.56 2.26 -0.54
C ILE A 175 13.76 0.80 -1.00
N PRO A 176 13.25 0.41 -2.18
CA PRO A 176 13.52 -0.88 -2.78
C PRO A 176 15.00 -1.13 -3.01
N PHE A 177 15.40 -2.41 -2.97
CA PHE A 177 16.77 -2.79 -3.27
C PHE A 177 17.10 -2.46 -4.75
N GLY A 178 18.25 -1.85 -5.01
CA GLY A 178 18.68 -1.52 -6.38
C GLY A 178 18.04 -0.26 -6.97
N MET A 179 17.20 0.43 -6.22
CA MET A 179 16.69 1.72 -6.66
C MET A 179 17.80 2.79 -6.53
N PRO A 180 18.11 3.57 -7.59
CA PRO A 180 18.96 4.72 -7.42
C PRO A 180 18.35 5.66 -6.40
N GLN A 181 19.20 6.23 -5.54
CA GLN A 181 18.71 7.26 -4.61
C GLN A 181 18.05 8.38 -5.43
N PRO A 182 16.84 8.81 -5.09
CA PRO A 182 16.17 9.85 -5.84
C PRO A 182 17.02 11.11 -5.84
N GLU A 183 17.27 11.65 -7.03
CA GLU A 183 17.92 12.94 -7.22
C GLU A 183 17.10 14.10 -6.64
#